data_033d50439774076a7ca811fdc0b6d7b3
#
_entry.id   033d50439774076a7ca811fdc0b6d7b3
#
_cell.length_a   1.000
_cell.length_b   1.000
_cell.length_c   1.000
_cell.angle_alpha   90.00
_cell.angle_beta   90.00
_cell.angle_gamma   90.00
#
_symmetry.space_group_name_H-M   'P 1'
#
loop_
_entity.id
_entity.type
_entity.pdbx_description
1 polymer ?
#
loop_
_entity_poly.entity_id
_entity_poly.type
_entity_poly.pdbx_seq_one_letter_code
_entity_poly.pdbx_strand_id
1 'polypeptide(L)'
;MRLAEWQEAFVCALSKSRADEALLSLVNSREAERLSVYRNNSKQALAAALGISFPICKLVLGEVCFEQLAQRYQALHPLKLSSLNLYGEHFPELLTDTIARHLEFEGLEYLADLAKLEWLIQLSYYAADKLACQPLSDISSLTELQQASLIMLLRPDVHLLSSPFPLYEIWLKYQQEQDEIKIDSPQKHYFFAIYREPFKPKVQRISSELYRVLGDIQQSRTLGQINESGVDMSALNSGITQGWVCGFHLEGA
;
A
#
# COMPACT_ATOMS: atom_id res chain seq x y z
N MET A 1 29.01 18.04 -20.37
CA MET A 1 27.99 17.41 -19.52
C MET A 1 28.33 15.94 -19.36
N ARG A 2 28.39 15.43 -18.12
CA ARG A 2 28.65 14.00 -17.86
C ARG A 2 27.40 13.20 -18.20
N LEU A 3 27.56 11.92 -18.52
CA LEU A 3 26.42 11.03 -18.85
C LEU A 3 25.33 11.03 -17.77
N ALA A 4 25.72 11.00 -16.49
CA ALA A 4 24.81 11.05 -15.37
C ALA A 4 23.97 12.35 -15.34
N GLU A 5 24.60 13.51 -15.56
CA GLU A 5 23.91 14.81 -15.63
C GLU A 5 22.91 14.87 -16.78
N TRP A 6 23.25 14.25 -17.92
CA TRP A 6 22.37 14.14 -19.07
C TRP A 6 21.19 13.22 -18.77
N GLN A 7 21.44 12.07 -18.13
CA GLN A 7 20.38 11.13 -17.72
C GLN A 7 19.41 11.77 -16.73
N GLU A 8 19.91 12.49 -15.73
CA GLU A 8 19.06 13.22 -14.76
C GLU A 8 18.23 14.30 -15.46
N ALA A 9 18.83 15.08 -16.36
CA ALA A 9 18.11 16.10 -17.13
C ALA A 9 17.03 15.48 -18.02
N PHE A 10 17.30 14.32 -18.62
CA PHE A 10 16.36 13.58 -19.45
C PHE A 10 15.18 13.05 -18.63
N VAL A 11 15.43 12.39 -17.49
CA VAL A 11 14.38 11.90 -16.59
C VAL A 11 13.54 13.07 -16.05
N CYS A 12 14.20 14.18 -15.69
CA CYS A 12 13.49 15.38 -15.24
C CYS A 12 12.61 15.98 -16.35
N ALA A 13 13.04 15.95 -17.61
CA ALA A 13 12.26 16.43 -18.76
C ALA A 13 11.08 15.53 -19.11
N LEU A 14 11.12 14.25 -18.79
CA LEU A 14 10.00 13.33 -18.95
C LEU A 14 8.89 13.60 -17.91
N SER A 15 9.27 14.04 -16.70
CA SER A 15 8.32 14.28 -15.58
C SER A 15 7.71 15.68 -15.61
N LYS A 16 8.36 16.69 -16.24
CA LYS A 16 7.84 18.07 -16.29
C LYS A 16 6.90 18.29 -17.49
N SER A 17 5.90 19.17 -17.31
CA SER A 17 4.95 19.52 -18.37
C SER A 17 5.59 20.34 -19.52
N ARG A 18 6.69 21.07 -19.24
CA ARG A 18 7.52 21.77 -20.23
C ARG A 18 8.90 21.16 -20.24
N ALA A 19 9.44 20.95 -21.45
CA ALA A 19 10.84 20.57 -21.61
C ALA A 19 11.72 21.67 -21.00
N ASP A 20 12.75 21.25 -20.27
CA ASP A 20 13.76 22.18 -19.75
C ASP A 20 14.47 22.80 -20.96
N GLU A 21 14.52 24.13 -21.04
CA GLU A 21 15.19 24.85 -22.15
C GLU A 21 16.65 24.41 -22.28
N ALA A 22 17.29 24.05 -21.18
CA ALA A 22 18.63 23.50 -21.14
C ALA A 22 18.73 22.16 -21.91
N LEU A 23 17.73 21.27 -21.80
CA LEU A 23 17.71 20.02 -22.55
C LEU A 23 17.36 20.24 -24.01
N LEU A 24 16.43 21.16 -24.32
CA LEU A 24 16.07 21.50 -25.70
C LEU A 24 17.23 22.12 -26.48
N SER A 25 18.13 22.82 -25.78
CA SER A 25 19.35 23.36 -26.40
C SER A 25 20.41 22.30 -26.78
N LEU A 26 20.28 21.10 -26.19
CA LEU A 26 21.21 19.97 -26.40
C LEU A 26 20.71 18.94 -27.40
N VAL A 27 19.44 19.05 -27.82
CA VAL A 27 18.80 18.14 -28.78
C VAL A 27 18.39 18.88 -30.05
N ASN A 28 18.47 18.21 -31.20
CA ASN A 28 17.98 18.80 -32.45
C ASN A 28 16.43 18.79 -32.50
N SER A 29 15.84 19.50 -33.46
CA SER A 29 14.38 19.64 -33.59
C SER A 29 13.65 18.30 -33.73
N ARG A 30 14.22 17.30 -34.40
CA ARG A 30 13.63 15.95 -34.50
C ARG A 30 13.65 15.21 -33.15
N GLU A 31 14.68 15.42 -32.36
CA GLU A 31 14.80 14.81 -31.04
C GLU A 31 13.85 15.50 -30.02
N ALA A 32 13.61 16.80 -30.18
CA ALA A 32 12.62 17.52 -29.40
C ALA A 32 11.18 17.01 -29.63
N GLU A 33 10.84 16.66 -30.88
CA GLU A 33 9.57 16.00 -31.21
C GLU A 33 9.50 14.60 -30.54
N ARG A 34 10.57 13.80 -30.63
CA ARG A 34 10.64 12.50 -29.96
C ARG A 34 10.51 12.60 -28.44
N LEU A 35 11.08 13.63 -27.81
CA LEU A 35 10.88 13.87 -26.38
C LEU A 35 9.40 14.02 -25.99
N SER A 36 8.59 14.65 -26.83
CA SER A 36 7.14 14.78 -26.60
C SER A 36 6.45 13.40 -26.63
N VAL A 37 6.85 12.52 -27.56
CA VAL A 37 6.35 11.14 -27.66
C VAL A 37 6.77 10.32 -26.44
N TYR A 38 8.06 10.38 -26.05
CA TYR A 38 8.55 9.69 -24.84
C TYR A 38 7.83 10.16 -23.58
N ARG A 39 7.58 11.46 -23.44
CA ARG A 39 6.83 12.02 -22.32
C ARG A 39 5.41 11.51 -22.28
N ASN A 40 4.73 11.47 -23.42
CA ASN A 40 3.37 10.94 -23.52
C ASN A 40 3.33 9.46 -23.16
N ASN A 41 4.25 8.66 -23.70
CA ASN A 41 4.37 7.23 -23.39
C ASN A 41 4.66 7.00 -21.91
N SER A 42 5.54 7.81 -21.29
CA SER A 42 5.82 7.74 -19.85
C SER A 42 4.57 8.03 -19.02
N LYS A 43 3.81 9.07 -19.38
CA LYS A 43 2.56 9.40 -18.70
C LYS A 43 1.52 8.27 -18.81
N GLN A 44 1.39 7.69 -19.98
CA GLN A 44 0.47 6.56 -20.20
C GLN A 44 0.92 5.33 -19.41
N ALA A 45 2.22 5.02 -19.37
CA ALA A 45 2.75 3.91 -18.59
C ALA A 45 2.51 4.08 -17.08
N LEU A 46 2.67 5.31 -16.56
CA LEU A 46 2.38 5.62 -15.16
C LEU A 46 0.87 5.52 -14.84
N ALA A 47 0.01 6.00 -15.73
CA ALA A 47 -1.44 5.86 -15.57
C ALA A 47 -1.87 4.38 -15.63
N ALA A 48 -1.28 3.60 -16.53
CA ALA A 48 -1.50 2.17 -16.61
C ALA A 48 -1.03 1.44 -15.33
N ALA A 49 0.13 1.80 -14.78
CA ALA A 49 0.63 1.25 -13.53
C ALA A 49 -0.33 1.53 -12.36
N LEU A 50 -0.86 2.76 -12.24
CA LEU A 50 -1.89 3.08 -11.26
C LEU A 50 -3.15 2.24 -11.48
N GLY A 51 -3.59 2.06 -12.74
CA GLY A 51 -4.76 1.23 -13.05
C GLY A 51 -4.57 -0.26 -12.71
N ILE A 52 -3.33 -0.77 -12.71
CA ILE A 52 -3.00 -2.12 -12.26
C ILE A 52 -3.02 -2.19 -10.73
N SER A 53 -2.52 -1.16 -10.04
CA SER A 53 -2.50 -1.11 -8.57
C SER A 53 -3.87 -0.84 -7.96
N PHE A 54 -4.76 -0.13 -8.67
CA PHE A 54 -6.07 0.30 -8.20
C PHE A 54 -7.21 -0.11 -9.15
N PRO A 55 -7.35 -1.40 -9.47
CA PRO A 55 -8.30 -1.85 -10.50
C PRO A 55 -9.76 -1.59 -10.12
N ILE A 56 -10.15 -1.75 -8.85
CA ILE A 56 -11.52 -1.54 -8.42
C ILE A 56 -11.82 -0.03 -8.29
N CYS A 57 -10.88 0.75 -7.77
CA CYS A 57 -11.01 2.21 -7.80
C CYS A 57 -11.20 2.73 -9.23
N LYS A 58 -10.44 2.20 -10.20
CA LYS A 58 -10.61 2.52 -11.62
C LYS A 58 -12.01 2.15 -12.15
N LEU A 59 -12.50 0.98 -11.76
CA LEU A 59 -13.83 0.50 -12.17
C LEU A 59 -14.93 1.41 -11.60
N VAL A 60 -14.85 1.78 -10.32
CA VAL A 60 -15.84 2.64 -9.64
C VAL A 60 -15.85 4.05 -10.21
N LEU A 61 -14.69 4.63 -10.44
CA LEU A 61 -14.54 6.00 -10.97
C LEU A 61 -14.86 6.10 -12.46
N GLY A 62 -14.74 5.00 -13.19
CA GLY A 62 -14.75 5.00 -14.65
C GLY A 62 -13.43 5.50 -15.25
N GLU A 63 -13.21 5.14 -16.51
CA GLU A 63 -11.93 5.40 -17.21
C GLU A 63 -11.53 6.87 -17.20
N VAL A 64 -12.47 7.75 -17.59
CA VAL A 64 -12.18 9.19 -17.77
C VAL A 64 -11.81 9.87 -16.46
N CYS A 65 -12.57 9.62 -15.39
CA CYS A 65 -12.30 10.19 -14.08
C CYS A 65 -10.98 9.66 -13.49
N PHE A 66 -10.74 8.35 -13.61
CA PHE A 66 -9.50 7.73 -13.15
C PHE A 66 -8.26 8.29 -13.88
N GLU A 67 -8.34 8.47 -15.20
CA GLU A 67 -7.23 9.06 -15.97
C GLU A 67 -6.91 10.50 -15.53
N GLN A 68 -7.93 11.32 -15.27
CA GLN A 68 -7.72 12.67 -14.74
C GLN A 68 -7.03 12.66 -13.37
N LEU A 69 -7.46 11.76 -12.48
CA LEU A 69 -6.83 11.59 -11.17
C LEU A 69 -5.40 11.05 -11.30
N ALA A 70 -5.15 10.12 -12.21
CA ALA A 70 -3.82 9.60 -12.48
C ALA A 70 -2.87 10.71 -13.01
N GLN A 71 -3.35 11.58 -13.89
CA GLN A 71 -2.58 12.74 -14.36
C GLN A 71 -2.29 13.73 -13.22
N ARG A 72 -3.27 14.00 -12.36
CA ARG A 72 -3.08 14.84 -11.18
C ARG A 72 -2.07 14.22 -10.21
N TYR A 73 -2.17 12.91 -9.97
CA TYR A 73 -1.22 12.17 -9.15
C TYR A 73 0.22 12.29 -9.68
N GLN A 74 0.41 12.10 -10.99
CA GLN A 74 1.72 12.23 -11.64
C GLN A 74 2.33 13.62 -11.48
N ALA A 75 1.50 14.66 -11.50
CA ALA A 75 1.95 16.04 -11.31
C ALA A 75 2.41 16.31 -9.86
N LEU A 76 1.73 15.71 -8.88
CA LEU A 76 2.03 15.86 -7.45
C LEU A 76 3.17 14.92 -6.99
N HIS A 77 3.20 13.71 -7.53
CA HIS A 77 4.10 12.63 -7.14
C HIS A 77 4.86 12.09 -8.36
N PRO A 78 5.85 12.84 -8.89
CA PRO A 78 6.68 12.37 -9.99
C PRO A 78 7.44 11.11 -9.58
N LEU A 79 7.58 10.17 -10.52
CA LEU A 79 8.28 8.91 -10.28
C LEU A 79 9.74 9.17 -9.86
N LYS A 80 10.08 8.77 -8.65
CA LYS A 80 11.44 8.87 -8.09
C LYS A 80 12.15 7.52 -8.03
N LEU A 81 11.37 6.43 -8.09
CA LEU A 81 11.86 5.06 -8.00
C LEU A 81 11.94 4.42 -9.38
N SER A 82 12.85 3.49 -9.56
CA SER A 82 12.98 2.71 -10.79
C SER A 82 11.88 1.66 -10.98
N SER A 83 11.09 1.37 -9.93
CA SER A 83 10.04 0.36 -9.95
C SER A 83 8.65 0.99 -10.05
N LEU A 84 7.93 0.66 -11.12
CA LEU A 84 6.52 1.02 -11.29
C LEU A 84 5.60 0.30 -10.30
N ASN A 85 6.03 -0.83 -9.75
CA ASN A 85 5.24 -1.61 -8.80
C ASN A 85 5.03 -0.89 -7.45
N LEU A 86 5.86 0.11 -7.14
CA LEU A 86 5.74 0.95 -5.95
C LEU A 86 5.25 2.37 -6.29
N TYR A 87 4.64 2.54 -7.46
CA TYR A 87 4.08 3.81 -7.88
C TYR A 87 2.59 3.86 -7.56
N GLY A 88 2.20 4.63 -6.54
CA GLY A 88 0.80 4.73 -6.10
C GLY A 88 0.60 4.93 -4.61
N GLU A 89 1.67 4.94 -3.81
CA GLU A 89 1.62 5.03 -2.35
C GLU A 89 0.70 6.13 -1.82
N HIS A 90 0.71 7.31 -2.44
CA HIS A 90 -0.10 8.46 -2.02
C HIS A 90 -1.39 8.65 -2.82
N PHE A 91 -1.80 7.65 -3.60
CA PHE A 91 -3.05 7.73 -4.36
C PHE A 91 -4.30 7.71 -3.46
N PRO A 92 -4.32 6.94 -2.34
CA PRO A 92 -5.41 7.01 -1.37
C PRO A 92 -5.60 8.39 -0.75
N GLU A 93 -4.51 9.10 -0.42
CA GLU A 93 -4.55 10.48 0.11
C GLU A 93 -5.10 11.45 -0.93
N LEU A 94 -4.70 11.32 -2.19
CA LEU A 94 -5.27 12.11 -3.28
C LEU A 94 -6.78 11.90 -3.43
N LEU A 95 -7.25 10.66 -3.28
CA LEU A 95 -8.68 10.35 -3.29
C LEU A 95 -9.40 10.98 -2.10
N THR A 96 -8.84 10.88 -0.88
CA THR A 96 -9.39 11.54 0.31
C THR A 96 -9.59 13.03 0.08
N ASP A 97 -8.54 13.71 -0.41
CA ASP A 97 -8.58 15.14 -0.71
C ASP A 97 -9.59 15.49 -1.82
N THR A 98 -9.73 14.62 -2.81
CA THR A 98 -10.63 14.84 -3.94
C THR A 98 -12.10 14.68 -3.49
N ILE A 99 -12.41 13.60 -2.79
CA ILE A 99 -13.75 13.31 -2.28
C ILE A 99 -14.22 14.42 -1.33
N ALA A 100 -13.36 14.92 -0.46
CA ALA A 100 -13.69 15.98 0.49
C ALA A 100 -14.03 17.32 -0.18
N ARG A 101 -13.59 17.55 -1.42
CA ARG A 101 -13.71 18.85 -2.12
C ARG A 101 -14.77 18.87 -3.21
N HIS A 102 -15.27 17.74 -3.63
CA HIS A 102 -16.13 17.61 -4.81
C HIS A 102 -17.39 16.81 -4.47
N LEU A 103 -18.56 17.46 -4.57
CA LEU A 103 -19.86 16.87 -4.29
C LEU A 103 -20.22 15.73 -5.24
N GLU A 104 -19.59 15.67 -6.41
CA GLU A 104 -19.78 14.59 -7.39
C GLU A 104 -19.34 13.22 -6.88
N PHE A 105 -18.57 13.18 -5.77
CA PHE A 105 -18.15 11.95 -5.09
C PHE A 105 -18.99 11.59 -3.86
N GLU A 106 -20.14 12.26 -3.66
CA GLU A 106 -21.08 11.88 -2.60
C GLU A 106 -21.51 10.41 -2.75
N GLY A 107 -21.44 9.64 -1.65
CA GLY A 107 -21.68 8.19 -1.67
C GLY A 107 -20.46 7.33 -2.01
N LEU A 108 -19.30 7.94 -2.29
CA LEU A 108 -18.03 7.26 -2.58
C LEU A 108 -16.98 7.46 -1.48
N GLU A 109 -17.41 7.78 -0.25
CA GLU A 109 -16.51 8.05 0.89
C GLU A 109 -15.59 6.85 1.21
N TYR A 110 -16.05 5.63 0.88
CA TYR A 110 -15.28 4.40 1.06
C TYR A 110 -14.09 4.26 0.09
N LEU A 111 -14.07 5.03 -0.98
CA LEU A 111 -13.13 4.81 -2.10
C LEU A 111 -11.67 5.06 -1.71
N ALA A 112 -11.42 6.00 -0.81
CA ALA A 112 -10.08 6.26 -0.30
C ALA A 112 -9.54 5.09 0.53
N ASP A 113 -10.39 4.48 1.37
CA ASP A 113 -10.03 3.31 2.15
C ASP A 113 -9.93 2.04 1.28
N LEU A 114 -10.76 1.94 0.24
CA LEU A 114 -10.65 0.88 -0.77
C LEU A 114 -9.31 0.99 -1.52
N ALA A 115 -8.88 2.20 -1.88
CA ALA A 115 -7.56 2.40 -2.46
C ALA A 115 -6.42 2.00 -1.51
N LYS A 116 -6.54 2.29 -0.21
CA LYS A 116 -5.59 1.77 0.80
C LYS A 116 -5.55 0.25 0.80
N LEU A 117 -6.71 -0.41 0.73
CA LEU A 117 -6.77 -1.86 0.65
C LEU A 117 -6.05 -2.38 -0.59
N GLU A 118 -6.34 -1.83 -1.78
CA GLU A 118 -5.69 -2.23 -3.04
C GLU A 118 -4.18 -2.00 -2.99
N TRP A 119 -3.74 -0.88 -2.39
CA TRP A 119 -2.32 -0.60 -2.20
C TRP A 119 -1.65 -1.62 -1.27
N LEU A 120 -2.27 -1.98 -0.15
CA LEU A 120 -1.74 -3.00 0.76
C LEU A 120 -1.71 -4.40 0.12
N ILE A 121 -2.66 -4.71 -0.75
CA ILE A 121 -2.64 -5.93 -1.58
C ILE A 121 -1.41 -5.92 -2.50
N GLN A 122 -1.12 -4.79 -3.13
CA GLN A 122 0.06 -4.59 -3.98
C GLN A 122 1.35 -4.75 -3.18
N LEU A 123 1.45 -4.10 -2.01
CA LEU A 123 2.61 -4.23 -1.12
C LEU A 123 2.81 -5.67 -0.64
N SER A 124 1.74 -6.35 -0.24
CA SER A 124 1.78 -7.75 0.17
C SER A 124 2.29 -8.66 -0.95
N TYR A 125 1.88 -8.41 -2.19
CA TYR A 125 2.32 -9.18 -3.35
C TYR A 125 3.82 -9.07 -3.60
N TYR A 126 4.39 -7.86 -3.49
CA TYR A 126 5.81 -7.58 -3.75
C TYR A 126 6.71 -7.64 -2.51
N ALA A 127 6.15 -7.95 -1.34
CA ALA A 127 6.91 -8.06 -0.11
C ALA A 127 7.97 -9.17 -0.18
N ALA A 128 9.05 -9.02 0.58
CA ALA A 128 10.07 -10.04 0.72
C ALA A 128 9.48 -11.35 1.29
N ASP A 129 10.01 -12.50 0.85
CA ASP A 129 9.52 -13.80 1.32
C ASP A 129 9.95 -14.12 2.75
N LYS A 130 11.07 -13.58 3.21
CA LYS A 130 11.65 -13.88 4.53
C LYS A 130 12.23 -12.63 5.16
N LEU A 131 12.13 -12.59 6.49
CA LEU A 131 12.83 -11.66 7.35
C LEU A 131 13.88 -12.43 8.17
N ALA A 132 15.03 -11.81 8.41
CA ALA A 132 16.03 -12.37 9.32
C ALA A 132 15.50 -12.25 10.75
N CYS A 133 15.22 -13.38 11.41
CA CYS A 133 14.67 -13.43 12.76
C CYS A 133 15.03 -14.75 13.44
N GLN A 134 14.93 -14.78 14.76
CA GLN A 134 15.02 -16.02 15.54
C GLN A 134 13.68 -16.76 15.46
N PRO A 135 13.69 -18.11 15.34
CA PRO A 135 12.46 -18.88 15.24
C PRO A 135 11.68 -18.88 16.55
N LEU A 136 10.34 -18.90 16.46
CA LEU A 136 9.46 -18.89 17.64
C LEU A 136 9.69 -20.09 18.59
N SER A 137 10.22 -21.21 18.08
CA SER A 137 10.59 -22.38 18.89
C SER A 137 11.60 -22.06 20.01
N ASP A 138 12.46 -21.08 19.78
CA ASP A 138 13.55 -20.76 20.68
C ASP A 138 13.08 -19.95 21.91
N ILE A 139 11.84 -19.43 21.90
CA ILE A 139 11.26 -18.68 23.01
C ILE A 139 11.26 -19.51 24.31
N SER A 140 11.02 -20.81 24.21
CA SER A 140 11.00 -21.71 25.38
C SER A 140 12.32 -21.84 26.08
N SER A 141 13.44 -21.52 25.44
CA SER A 141 14.80 -21.55 26.01
C SER A 141 15.18 -20.25 26.73
N LEU A 142 14.39 -19.21 26.61
CA LEU A 142 14.64 -17.89 27.17
C LEU A 142 14.15 -17.80 28.62
N THR A 143 14.84 -17.01 29.42
CA THR A 143 14.37 -16.64 30.78
C THR A 143 13.15 -15.75 30.69
N GLU A 144 12.34 -15.66 31.75
CA GLU A 144 11.13 -14.80 31.80
C GLU A 144 11.46 -13.33 31.48
N LEU A 145 12.60 -12.84 31.97
CA LEU A 145 13.06 -11.48 31.70
C LEU A 145 13.35 -11.26 30.21
N GLN A 146 14.00 -12.23 29.57
CA GLN A 146 14.27 -12.21 28.14
C GLN A 146 12.98 -12.32 27.34
N GLN A 147 12.03 -13.16 27.75
CA GLN A 147 10.72 -13.26 27.12
C GLN A 147 9.94 -11.94 27.20
N ALA A 148 10.01 -11.22 28.33
CA ALA A 148 9.38 -9.91 28.44
C ALA A 148 9.99 -8.85 27.52
N SER A 149 11.28 -8.96 27.17
CA SER A 149 12.01 -8.06 26.27
C SER A 149 11.98 -8.48 24.79
N LEU A 150 11.23 -9.55 24.44
CA LEU A 150 11.07 -9.97 23.05
C LEU A 150 10.35 -8.90 22.23
N ILE A 151 10.85 -8.65 21.03
CA ILE A 151 10.12 -7.95 19.97
C ILE A 151 9.74 -8.99 18.92
N MET A 152 8.45 -9.27 18.82
CA MET A 152 7.94 -10.20 17.82
C MET A 152 7.91 -9.53 16.44
N LEU A 153 8.00 -10.35 15.39
CA LEU A 153 8.08 -9.85 14.02
C LEU A 153 6.96 -10.43 13.17
N LEU A 154 6.24 -9.55 12.48
CA LEU A 154 5.32 -9.96 11.42
C LEU A 154 6.08 -10.34 10.16
N ARG A 155 5.52 -11.25 9.39
CA ARG A 155 5.99 -11.49 8.03
C ARG A 155 5.91 -10.18 7.21
N PRO A 156 6.88 -9.91 6.31
CA PRO A 156 6.91 -8.67 5.53
C PRO A 156 5.67 -8.42 4.66
N ASP A 157 4.96 -9.48 4.31
CA ASP A 157 3.76 -9.43 3.48
C ASP A 157 2.47 -9.20 4.27
N VAL A 158 2.53 -9.14 5.61
CA VAL A 158 1.37 -8.92 6.47
C VAL A 158 1.18 -7.44 6.73
N HIS A 159 0.03 -6.92 6.29
CA HIS A 159 -0.38 -5.54 6.49
C HIS A 159 -1.71 -5.47 7.22
N LEU A 160 -1.93 -4.39 7.94
CA LEU A 160 -3.13 -4.16 8.72
C LEU A 160 -3.89 -2.94 8.19
N LEU A 161 -5.21 -3.04 8.13
CA LEU A 161 -6.08 -1.93 7.76
C LEU A 161 -7.29 -1.88 8.69
N SER A 162 -7.67 -0.68 9.12
CA SER A 162 -8.97 -0.43 9.76
C SER A 162 -9.77 0.56 8.93
N SER A 163 -11.08 0.35 8.86
CA SER A 163 -11.98 1.20 8.09
C SER A 163 -13.38 1.19 8.72
N PRO A 164 -14.12 2.30 8.64
CA PRO A 164 -15.54 2.29 8.97
C PRO A 164 -16.40 1.58 7.92
N PHE A 165 -15.83 1.19 6.79
CA PHE A 165 -16.52 0.56 5.68
C PHE A 165 -16.23 -0.94 5.59
N PRO A 166 -17.17 -1.79 5.14
CA PRO A 166 -17.00 -3.22 4.93
C PRO A 166 -16.22 -3.49 3.63
N LEU A 167 -14.93 -3.11 3.63
CA LEU A 167 -14.09 -3.11 2.42
C LEU A 167 -13.93 -4.50 1.79
N TYR A 168 -13.96 -5.56 2.59
CA TYR A 168 -13.83 -6.93 2.09
C TYR A 168 -15.03 -7.32 1.21
N GLU A 169 -16.23 -7.00 1.67
CA GLU A 169 -17.47 -7.24 0.97
C GLU A 169 -17.55 -6.40 -0.31
N ILE A 170 -17.12 -5.12 -0.23
CA ILE A 170 -17.02 -4.23 -1.38
C ILE A 170 -16.05 -4.81 -2.41
N TRP A 171 -14.84 -5.17 -1.97
CA TRP A 171 -13.78 -5.70 -2.82
C TRP A 171 -14.20 -7.00 -3.51
N LEU A 172 -14.82 -7.94 -2.79
CA LEU A 172 -15.31 -9.21 -3.34
C LEU A 172 -16.39 -9.00 -4.42
N LYS A 173 -17.33 -8.08 -4.19
CA LYS A 173 -18.40 -7.82 -5.15
C LYS A 173 -17.86 -7.32 -6.49
N TYR A 174 -16.92 -6.39 -6.46
CA TYR A 174 -16.31 -5.89 -7.69
C TYR A 174 -15.44 -6.94 -8.40
N GLN A 175 -14.83 -7.87 -7.68
CA GLN A 175 -14.10 -8.99 -8.30
C GLN A 175 -15.03 -10.00 -8.98
N GLN A 176 -16.29 -10.13 -8.51
CA GLN A 176 -17.26 -11.10 -9.01
C GLN A 176 -18.25 -10.50 -10.01
N GLU A 177 -18.06 -9.26 -10.46
CA GLU A 177 -18.96 -8.52 -11.39
C GLU A 177 -20.42 -8.51 -10.91
N GLN A 178 -20.69 -8.42 -9.62
CA GLN A 178 -22.02 -8.43 -9.06
C GLN A 178 -22.64 -7.01 -9.03
N ASP A 179 -23.88 -6.90 -9.49
CA ASP A 179 -24.66 -5.66 -9.49
C ASP A 179 -24.86 -5.07 -8.08
N GLU A 180 -24.89 -3.74 -8.01
CA GLU A 180 -25.18 -2.81 -6.92
C GLU A 180 -24.76 -3.20 -5.48
N ILE A 181 -23.83 -2.40 -4.95
CA ILE A 181 -23.48 -2.42 -3.52
C ILE A 181 -24.31 -1.38 -2.78
N LYS A 182 -25.18 -1.81 -1.89
CA LYS A 182 -25.67 -0.94 -0.80
C LYS A 182 -24.62 -0.98 0.31
N ILE A 183 -23.88 0.09 0.45
CA ILE A 183 -22.97 0.27 1.57
C ILE A 183 -23.83 0.79 2.73
N ASP A 184 -23.99 -0.03 3.76
CA ASP A 184 -24.61 0.40 5.00
C ASP A 184 -23.80 1.55 5.61
N SER A 185 -24.49 2.53 6.19
CA SER A 185 -23.88 3.67 6.88
C SER A 185 -22.77 3.20 7.84
N PRO A 186 -21.66 3.95 7.96
CA PRO A 186 -20.50 3.56 8.77
C PRO A 186 -20.86 3.57 10.26
N GLN A 187 -21.38 2.46 10.76
CA GLN A 187 -21.73 2.28 12.17
C GLN A 187 -20.78 1.37 12.94
N LYS A 188 -19.91 0.65 12.22
CA LYS A 188 -18.95 -0.30 12.80
C LYS A 188 -17.58 -0.08 12.19
N HIS A 189 -16.55 -0.22 13.02
CA HIS A 189 -15.20 -0.35 12.52
C HIS A 189 -14.93 -1.80 12.10
N TYR A 190 -14.29 -1.96 10.95
CA TYR A 190 -13.85 -3.23 10.42
C TYR A 190 -12.31 -3.26 10.44
N PHE A 191 -11.77 -4.42 10.77
CA PHE A 191 -10.33 -4.64 10.86
C PHE A 191 -9.94 -5.76 9.90
N PHE A 192 -8.86 -5.54 9.15
CA PHE A 192 -8.42 -6.45 8.12
C PHE A 192 -6.94 -6.76 8.28
N ALA A 193 -6.58 -8.01 8.02
CA ALA A 193 -5.23 -8.44 7.71
C ALA A 193 -5.15 -8.71 6.21
N ILE A 194 -4.16 -8.13 5.57
CA ILE A 194 -3.80 -8.37 4.18
C ILE A 194 -2.48 -9.13 4.19
N TYR A 195 -2.41 -10.27 3.53
CA TYR A 195 -1.25 -11.14 3.55
C TYR A 195 -1.18 -11.97 2.27
N ARG A 196 -0.07 -12.65 2.04
CA ARG A 196 0.12 -13.52 0.88
C ARG A 196 0.09 -14.99 1.31
N GLU A 197 -0.85 -15.77 0.78
CA GLU A 197 -0.73 -17.23 0.69
C GLU A 197 -0.02 -17.58 -0.62
N PRO A 198 0.68 -18.72 -0.70
CA PRO A 198 1.74 -18.86 -1.71
C PRO A 198 1.29 -18.27 -3.05
N PHE A 199 1.88 -17.16 -3.45
CA PHE A 199 1.69 -16.42 -4.72
C PHE A 199 0.39 -15.61 -4.89
N LYS A 200 -0.55 -15.59 -3.94
CA LYS A 200 -1.78 -14.77 -4.04
C LYS A 200 -2.01 -13.96 -2.77
N PRO A 201 -2.16 -12.63 -2.87
CA PRO A 201 -2.63 -11.83 -1.76
C PRO A 201 -4.03 -12.25 -1.31
N LYS A 202 -4.25 -12.20 -0.01
CA LYS A 202 -5.54 -12.44 0.62
C LYS A 202 -5.90 -11.31 1.54
N VAL A 203 -7.18 -11.04 1.67
CA VAL A 203 -7.76 -10.12 2.62
C VAL A 203 -8.62 -10.93 3.58
N GLN A 204 -8.41 -10.74 4.86
CA GLN A 204 -9.17 -11.42 5.90
C GLN A 204 -9.67 -10.41 6.92
N ARG A 205 -10.95 -10.50 7.26
CA ARG A 205 -11.51 -9.75 8.39
C ARG A 205 -11.05 -10.40 9.70
N ILE A 206 -10.59 -9.56 10.64
CA ILE A 206 -10.05 -10.00 11.93
C ILE A 206 -10.77 -9.27 13.07
N SER A 207 -10.59 -9.77 14.31
CA SER A 207 -11.13 -9.10 15.50
C SER A 207 -10.33 -7.83 15.84
N SER A 208 -10.96 -6.94 16.62
CA SER A 208 -10.30 -5.73 17.13
C SER A 208 -9.10 -6.06 18.02
N GLU A 209 -9.20 -7.14 18.81
CA GLU A 209 -8.16 -7.62 19.72
C GLU A 209 -6.94 -8.08 18.91
N LEU A 210 -7.15 -8.91 17.88
CA LEU A 210 -6.08 -9.38 17.01
C LEU A 210 -5.44 -8.22 16.24
N TYR A 211 -6.23 -7.28 15.74
CA TYR A 211 -5.73 -6.07 15.08
C TYR A 211 -4.81 -5.26 16.00
N ARG A 212 -5.20 -5.08 17.28
CA ARG A 212 -4.39 -4.35 18.28
C ARG A 212 -3.06 -5.06 18.55
N VAL A 213 -3.10 -6.37 18.81
CA VAL A 213 -1.87 -7.17 19.06
C VAL A 213 -0.91 -7.09 17.87
N LEU A 214 -1.41 -7.32 16.65
CA LEU A 214 -0.57 -7.25 15.45
C LEU A 214 -0.05 -5.82 15.20
N GLY A 215 -0.85 -4.80 15.54
CA GLY A 215 -0.45 -3.39 15.49
C GLY A 215 0.65 -3.06 16.49
N ASP A 216 0.58 -3.57 17.72
CA ASP A 216 1.62 -3.42 18.73
C ASP A 216 2.93 -4.10 18.28
N ILE A 217 2.85 -5.29 17.67
CA ILE A 217 4.00 -5.97 17.06
C ILE A 217 4.60 -5.12 15.92
N GLN A 218 3.76 -4.56 15.07
CA GLN A 218 4.21 -3.70 13.95
C GLN A 218 4.92 -2.43 14.45
N GLN A 219 4.54 -1.94 15.64
CA GLN A 219 5.21 -0.83 16.33
C GLN A 219 6.46 -1.24 17.10
N SER A 220 6.92 -2.50 16.96
CA SER A 220 8.10 -3.05 17.66
C SER A 220 7.99 -2.99 19.19
N ARG A 221 6.77 -3.10 19.74
CA ARG A 221 6.57 -3.20 21.17
C ARG A 221 7.08 -4.55 21.68
N THR A 222 7.67 -4.55 22.88
CA THR A 222 8.10 -5.79 23.52
C THR A 222 6.90 -6.62 23.98
N LEU A 223 7.10 -7.93 24.14
CA LEU A 223 6.05 -8.82 24.64
C LEU A 223 5.55 -8.41 26.02
N GLY A 224 6.44 -7.91 26.88
CA GLY A 224 6.07 -7.34 28.19
C GLY A 224 5.13 -6.15 28.05
N GLN A 225 5.46 -5.20 27.18
CA GLN A 225 4.61 -4.01 26.92
C GLN A 225 3.25 -4.39 26.33
N ILE A 226 3.20 -5.39 25.45
CA ILE A 226 1.96 -5.90 24.89
C ILE A 226 1.10 -6.52 25.99
N ASN A 227 1.70 -7.34 26.88
CA ASN A 227 1.00 -7.96 28.00
C ASN A 227 0.47 -6.91 29.00
N GLU A 228 1.25 -5.88 29.32
CA GLU A 228 0.85 -4.77 30.20
C GLU A 228 -0.30 -3.92 29.61
N SER A 229 -0.46 -3.89 28.30
CA SER A 229 -1.55 -3.15 27.64
C SER A 229 -2.94 -3.78 27.87
N GLY A 230 -3.02 -4.93 28.52
CA GLY A 230 -4.25 -5.65 28.82
C GLY A 230 -4.90 -6.31 27.61
N VAL A 231 -4.11 -6.58 26.58
CA VAL A 231 -4.59 -7.32 25.40
C VAL A 231 -4.70 -8.80 25.73
N ASP A 232 -5.74 -9.46 25.24
CA ASP A 232 -5.88 -10.90 25.36
C ASP A 232 -4.79 -11.62 24.57
N MET A 233 -3.89 -12.32 25.27
CA MET A 233 -2.81 -13.10 24.67
C MET A 233 -3.31 -14.25 23.77
N SER A 234 -4.59 -14.62 23.85
CA SER A 234 -5.19 -15.57 22.90
C SER A 234 -5.20 -15.03 21.47
N ALA A 235 -5.30 -13.71 21.32
CA ALA A 235 -5.21 -13.06 20.02
C ALA A 235 -3.80 -13.19 19.40
N LEU A 236 -2.74 -13.12 20.21
CA LEU A 236 -1.37 -13.39 19.76
C LEU A 236 -1.22 -14.82 19.22
N ASN A 237 -1.75 -15.80 19.95
CA ASN A 237 -1.75 -17.20 19.52
C ASN A 237 -2.47 -17.39 18.17
N SER A 238 -3.53 -16.61 17.94
CA SER A 238 -4.21 -16.62 16.63
C SER A 238 -3.30 -16.13 15.51
N GLY A 239 -2.56 -15.03 15.71
CA GLY A 239 -1.59 -14.51 14.74
C GLY A 239 -0.43 -15.48 14.46
N ILE A 240 0.04 -16.20 15.49
CA ILE A 240 1.06 -17.25 15.36
C ILE A 240 0.52 -18.45 14.57
N THR A 241 -0.68 -18.90 14.89
CA THR A 241 -1.34 -20.04 14.22
C THR A 241 -1.60 -19.76 12.75
N GLN A 242 -1.95 -18.53 12.40
CA GLN A 242 -2.10 -18.07 11.02
C GLN A 242 -0.75 -17.94 10.30
N GLY A 243 0.36 -18.08 11.01
CA GLY A 243 1.70 -17.91 10.46
C GLY A 243 2.03 -16.46 10.07
N TRP A 244 1.32 -15.48 10.63
CA TRP A 244 1.59 -14.05 10.38
C TRP A 244 2.76 -13.53 11.19
N VAL A 245 3.01 -14.11 12.37
CA VAL A 245 4.21 -13.86 13.19
C VAL A 245 5.29 -14.85 12.76
N CYS A 246 6.41 -14.35 12.24
CA CYS A 246 7.45 -15.20 11.65
C CYS A 246 8.61 -15.50 12.60
N GLY A 247 8.77 -14.74 13.68
CA GLY A 247 9.87 -14.90 14.62
C GLY A 247 9.98 -13.72 15.56
N PHE A 248 11.17 -13.54 16.14
CA PHE A 248 11.46 -12.48 17.09
C PHE A 248 12.92 -12.04 17.04
N HIS A 249 13.24 -10.95 17.72
CA HIS A 249 14.57 -10.58 18.18
C HIS A 249 14.50 -10.06 19.61
N LEU A 250 15.63 -10.05 20.30
CA LEU A 250 15.75 -9.46 21.63
C LEU A 250 16.02 -7.95 21.49
N GLU A 251 15.41 -7.15 22.36
CA GLU A 251 15.67 -5.71 22.40
C GLU A 251 17.16 -5.48 22.68
N GLY A 252 17.84 -4.73 21.81
CA GLY A 252 19.28 -4.39 21.95
C GLY A 252 20.26 -5.45 21.42
N ALA A 253 19.80 -6.42 20.63
CA ALA A 253 20.67 -7.39 19.95
C ALA A 253 21.10 -6.92 18.57
#